data_c3d282abec101cfbf49777b567554443
#
_entry.id   c3d282abec101cfbf49777b567554443
#
_cell.length_a   1.000
_cell.length_b   1.000
_cell.length_c   1.000
_cell.angle_alpha   90.00
_cell.angle_beta   90.00
_cell.angle_gamma   90.00
#
_symmetry.space_group_name_H-M   'P 1'
#
loop_
_entity.id
_entity.type
_entity.pdbx_description
1 polymer ?
#
loop_
_entity_poly.entity_id
_entity_poly.type
_entity_poly.pdbx_seq_one_letter_code
_entity_poly.pdbx_strand_id
1 'polypeptide(L)'
;HVFLTSFHPLRRRGLAAFEDAQWLVGEAEREAIGAQLVEKFREAEGAGDADLAATVRAEIALLQRCKAAPDRLAPGVDLFPLPGVTPGSCGLLLPLPAATVLVAGDAVATHEHLSAGKVISPVFNLEQAQESFREAIEIADVLVCGRDNAILNPMRR
;
A
#
# COMPACT_ATOMS: atom_id res chain seq x y z
N HIS A 1 -1.54 12.79 -10.53
CA HIS A 1 -0.89 12.09 -9.41
C HIS A 1 -1.04 10.58 -9.59
N VAL A 2 -0.05 9.82 -9.12
CA VAL A 2 -0.14 8.36 -8.94
C VAL A 2 0.02 8.08 -7.46
N PHE A 3 -0.96 7.39 -6.87
CA PHE A 3 -0.91 6.96 -5.48
C PHE A 3 -0.57 5.47 -5.40
N LEU A 4 0.43 5.13 -4.59
CA LEU A 4 0.82 3.76 -4.28
C LEU A 4 0.20 3.36 -2.94
N THR A 5 -0.61 2.31 -2.92
CA THR A 5 -1.17 1.76 -1.68
C THR A 5 -0.10 1.18 -0.76
N SER A 6 1.04 0.77 -1.31
CA SER A 6 2.25 0.38 -0.60
C SER A 6 3.47 0.51 -1.51
N PHE A 7 4.68 0.52 -0.95
CA PHE A 7 5.92 0.53 -1.73
C PHE A 7 6.39 -0.86 -2.16
N HIS A 8 5.50 -1.85 -2.09
CA HIS A 8 5.82 -3.22 -2.52
C HIS A 8 6.19 -3.27 -4.00
N PRO A 9 7.23 -4.03 -4.43
CA PRO A 9 7.69 -4.07 -5.82
C PRO A 9 6.59 -4.34 -6.85
N LEU A 10 5.61 -5.16 -6.53
CA LEU A 10 4.48 -5.44 -7.44
C LEU A 10 3.57 -4.23 -7.68
N ARG A 11 3.51 -3.28 -6.73
CA ARG A 11 2.65 -2.09 -6.82
C ARG A 11 3.25 -0.97 -7.67
N ARG A 12 4.56 -0.99 -7.87
CA ARG A 12 5.31 0.07 -8.55
C ARG A 12 5.86 -0.31 -9.93
N ARG A 13 5.54 -1.51 -10.44
CA ARG A 13 6.01 -1.98 -11.75
C ARG A 13 5.66 -1.05 -12.91
N GLY A 14 4.51 -0.37 -12.84
CA GLY A 14 4.02 0.52 -13.88
C GLY A 14 4.47 1.97 -13.75
N LEU A 15 5.26 2.35 -12.73
CA LEU A 15 5.59 3.75 -12.46
C LEU A 15 6.34 4.44 -13.59
N ALA A 16 7.17 3.71 -14.35
CA ALA A 16 7.89 4.25 -15.50
C ALA A 16 6.95 4.82 -16.59
N ALA A 17 5.73 4.31 -16.71
CA ALA A 17 4.72 4.85 -17.62
C ALA A 17 4.11 6.19 -17.16
N PHE A 18 4.42 6.63 -15.93
CA PHE A 18 3.88 7.84 -15.29
C PHE A 18 5.01 8.74 -14.78
N GLU A 19 6.09 8.88 -15.55
CA GLU A 19 7.27 9.66 -15.14
C GLU A 19 6.97 11.13 -14.87
N ASP A 20 6.03 11.70 -15.62
CA ASP A 20 5.60 13.11 -15.48
C ASP A 20 4.62 13.33 -14.31
N ALA A 21 4.09 12.26 -13.73
CA ALA A 21 3.17 12.37 -12.60
C ALA A 21 3.92 12.53 -11.27
N GLN A 22 3.28 13.20 -10.32
CA GLN A 22 3.71 13.17 -8.94
C GLN A 22 3.33 11.83 -8.31
N TRP A 23 4.31 11.11 -7.77
CA TRP A 23 4.09 9.84 -7.09
C TRP A 23 3.90 10.08 -5.59
N LEU A 24 2.86 9.47 -5.05
CA LEU A 24 2.45 9.59 -3.66
C LEU A 24 2.41 8.22 -2.99
N VAL A 25 2.82 8.18 -1.73
CA VAL A 25 2.76 6.98 -0.87
C VAL A 25 2.45 7.44 0.55
N GLY A 26 1.86 6.59 1.38
CA GLY A 26 1.61 6.91 2.79
C GLY A 26 2.90 7.29 3.52
N GLU A 27 2.85 8.32 4.38
CA GLU A 27 4.04 8.81 5.10
C GLU A 27 4.66 7.71 5.97
N ALA A 28 3.84 6.98 6.73
CA ALA A 28 4.30 5.87 7.56
C ALA A 28 4.98 4.75 6.74
N GLU A 29 4.46 4.45 5.54
CA GLU A 29 5.08 3.50 4.60
C GLU A 29 6.45 4.01 4.14
N ARG A 30 6.51 5.28 3.73
CA ARG A 30 7.73 5.89 3.25
C ARG A 30 8.83 5.91 4.32
N GLU A 31 8.49 6.24 5.55
CA GLU A 31 9.42 6.28 6.67
C GLU A 31 9.93 4.88 7.05
N ALA A 32 9.02 3.92 7.23
CA ALA A 32 9.38 2.57 7.63
C ALA A 32 10.22 1.85 6.56
N ILE A 33 9.82 1.93 5.29
CA ILE A 33 10.59 1.33 4.18
C ILE A 33 11.92 2.06 4.02
N GLY A 34 11.95 3.38 4.16
CA GLY A 34 13.19 4.16 4.10
C GLY A 34 14.22 3.71 5.15
N ALA A 35 13.78 3.52 6.38
CA ALA A 35 14.63 3.01 7.46
C ALA A 35 15.17 1.60 7.15
N GLN A 36 14.32 0.69 6.69
CA GLN A 36 14.71 -0.67 6.30
C GLN A 36 15.73 -0.68 5.15
N LEU A 37 15.54 0.17 4.13
CA LEU A 37 16.44 0.26 3.00
C LEU A 37 17.82 0.82 3.41
N VAL A 38 17.86 1.82 4.29
CA VAL A 38 19.11 2.37 4.81
C VAL A 38 19.89 1.31 5.59
N GLU A 39 19.24 0.53 6.44
CA GLU A 39 19.90 -0.55 7.18
C GLU A 39 20.43 -1.63 6.24
N LYS A 40 19.61 -2.08 5.30
CA LYS A 40 20.01 -3.06 4.29
C LYS A 40 21.19 -2.57 3.43
N PHE A 41 21.22 -1.26 3.13
CA PHE A 41 22.34 -0.66 2.40
C PHE A 41 23.65 -0.73 3.22
N ARG A 42 23.60 -0.41 4.52
CA ARG A 42 24.75 -0.49 5.42
C ARG A 42 25.26 -1.93 5.56
N GLU A 43 24.35 -2.89 5.68
CA GLU A 43 24.70 -4.32 5.73
C GLU A 43 25.41 -4.77 4.45
N ALA A 44 24.88 -4.40 3.28
CA ALA A 44 25.50 -4.73 1.99
C ALA A 44 26.89 -4.12 1.83
N GLU A 45 27.08 -2.85 2.21
CA GLU A 45 28.41 -2.21 2.19
C GLU A 45 29.38 -2.89 3.17
N GLY A 46 28.93 -3.20 4.39
CA GLY A 46 29.74 -3.89 5.40
C GLY A 46 30.16 -5.30 4.97
N ALA A 47 29.33 -5.99 4.21
CA ALA A 47 29.62 -7.31 3.64
C ALA A 47 30.46 -7.25 2.34
N GLY A 48 30.68 -6.05 1.77
CA GLY A 48 31.36 -5.88 0.48
C GLY A 48 30.54 -6.36 -0.73
N ASP A 49 29.22 -6.50 -0.57
CA ASP A 49 28.29 -6.91 -1.64
C ASP A 49 27.89 -5.69 -2.48
N ALA A 50 28.73 -5.40 -3.49
CA ALA A 50 28.54 -4.23 -4.36
C ALA A 50 27.25 -4.32 -5.20
N ASP A 51 26.82 -5.50 -5.60
CA ASP A 51 25.60 -5.70 -6.41
C ASP A 51 24.34 -5.45 -5.57
N LEU A 52 24.32 -5.98 -4.36
CA LEU A 52 23.23 -5.72 -3.43
C LEU A 52 23.19 -4.23 -3.04
N ALA A 53 24.33 -3.62 -2.74
CA ALA A 53 24.41 -2.19 -2.42
C ALA A 53 23.90 -1.31 -3.57
N ALA A 54 24.24 -1.63 -4.82
CA ALA A 54 23.74 -0.92 -6.00
C ALA A 54 22.22 -1.08 -6.16
N THR A 55 21.69 -2.29 -5.95
CA THR A 55 20.26 -2.57 -6.00
C THR A 55 19.49 -1.77 -4.93
N VAL A 56 19.97 -1.80 -3.69
CA VAL A 56 19.31 -1.07 -2.58
C VAL A 56 19.40 0.44 -2.80
N ARG A 57 20.51 0.95 -3.33
CA ARG A 57 20.64 2.37 -3.68
C ARG A 57 19.60 2.80 -4.72
N ALA A 58 19.33 1.97 -5.73
CA ALA A 58 18.29 2.24 -6.72
C ALA A 58 16.88 2.28 -6.08
N GLU A 59 16.61 1.37 -5.13
CA GLU A 59 15.37 1.36 -4.36
C GLU A 59 15.20 2.64 -3.51
N ILE A 60 16.25 3.08 -2.85
CA ILE A 60 16.26 4.33 -2.08
C ILE A 60 15.95 5.53 -3.00
N ALA A 61 16.60 5.60 -4.16
CA ALA A 61 16.36 6.68 -5.14
C ALA A 61 14.91 6.69 -5.63
N LEU A 62 14.32 5.51 -5.86
CA LEU A 62 12.92 5.39 -6.26
C LEU A 62 11.98 5.85 -5.14
N LEU A 63 12.24 5.47 -3.89
CA LEU A 63 11.45 5.90 -2.73
C LEU A 63 11.55 7.41 -2.51
N GLN A 64 12.71 8.01 -2.74
CA GLN A 64 12.92 9.45 -2.63
C GLN A 64 12.10 10.26 -3.65
N ARG A 65 11.78 9.70 -4.81
CA ARG A 65 10.85 10.32 -5.78
C ARG A 65 9.40 10.32 -5.29
N CYS A 66 9.04 9.39 -4.41
CA CYS A 66 7.71 9.34 -3.83
C CYS A 66 7.58 10.41 -2.74
N LYS A 67 6.54 11.24 -2.81
CA LYS A 67 6.20 12.19 -1.75
C LYS A 67 5.21 11.56 -0.78
N ALA A 68 5.22 12.02 0.46
CA ALA A 68 4.17 11.68 1.42
C ALA A 68 2.80 12.14 0.90
N ALA A 69 1.84 11.23 0.91
CA ALA A 69 0.46 11.57 0.56
C ALA A 69 -0.16 12.41 1.67
N PRO A 70 -0.91 13.48 1.35
CA PRO A 70 -1.69 14.22 2.34
C PRO A 70 -2.90 13.36 2.79
N ASP A 71 -3.48 13.69 3.95
CA ASP A 71 -4.68 13.00 4.47
C ASP A 71 -5.86 13.06 3.49
N ARG A 72 -5.94 14.10 2.68
CA ARG A 72 -6.92 14.27 1.60
C ARG A 72 -6.21 14.54 0.28
N LEU A 73 -6.33 13.60 -0.65
CA LEU A 73 -5.70 13.72 -1.98
C LEU A 73 -6.48 14.64 -2.93
N ALA A 74 -7.79 14.62 -2.81
CA ALA A 74 -8.73 15.45 -3.58
C ALA A 74 -10.06 15.56 -2.82
N PRO A 75 -10.96 16.50 -3.19
CA PRO A 75 -12.31 16.52 -2.64
C PRO A 75 -13.00 15.15 -2.77
N GLY A 76 -13.40 14.57 -1.62
CA GLY A 76 -14.01 13.22 -1.58
C GLY A 76 -13.05 12.06 -1.80
N VAL A 77 -11.73 12.25 -1.65
CA VAL A 77 -10.72 11.18 -1.71
C VAL A 77 -9.80 11.33 -0.50
N ASP A 78 -10.09 10.58 0.54
CA ASP A 78 -9.35 10.62 1.79
C ASP A 78 -8.37 9.44 1.89
N LEU A 79 -7.18 9.70 2.46
CA LEU A 79 -6.22 8.64 2.77
C LEU A 79 -6.77 7.76 3.89
N PHE A 80 -6.70 6.47 3.74
CA PHE A 80 -7.17 5.51 4.73
C PHE A 80 -6.06 4.54 5.11
N PRO A 81 -5.48 4.66 6.32
CA PRO A 81 -4.41 3.76 6.77
C PRO A 81 -4.92 2.32 6.88
N LEU A 82 -4.15 1.39 6.30
CA LEU A 82 -4.42 -0.06 6.34
C LEU A 82 -3.10 -0.82 6.54
N PRO A 83 -2.38 -0.57 7.66
CA PRO A 83 -1.07 -1.16 7.90
C PRO A 83 -1.16 -2.67 8.13
N GLY A 84 -0.03 -3.36 7.99
CA GLY A 84 0.12 -4.77 8.35
C GLY A 84 0.61 -5.64 7.21
N VAL A 85 0.10 -5.48 5.99
CA VAL A 85 0.67 -6.15 4.82
C VAL A 85 2.07 -5.60 4.55
N THR A 86 2.20 -4.29 4.56
CA THR A 86 3.46 -3.57 4.71
C THR A 86 3.34 -2.63 5.92
N PRO A 87 4.44 -2.06 6.43
CA PRO A 87 4.42 -1.29 7.68
C PRO A 87 3.44 -0.12 7.70
N GLY A 88 3.25 0.55 6.57
CA GLY A 88 2.42 1.74 6.46
C GLY A 88 1.52 1.75 5.23
N SER A 89 1.10 0.58 4.74
CA SER A 89 0.15 0.50 3.63
C SER A 89 -1.11 1.31 3.89
N CYS A 90 -1.62 1.95 2.85
CA CYS A 90 -2.80 2.82 2.90
C CYS A 90 -3.74 2.50 1.74
N GLY A 91 -5.01 2.72 1.96
CA GLY A 91 -6.05 2.77 0.93
C GLY A 91 -6.51 4.19 0.64
N LEU A 92 -7.52 4.31 -0.21
CA LEU A 92 -8.24 5.55 -0.47
C LEU A 92 -9.73 5.34 -0.19
N LEU A 93 -10.27 6.16 0.67
CA LEU A 93 -11.70 6.17 1.01
C LEU A 93 -12.42 7.23 0.19
N LEU A 94 -13.47 6.81 -0.51
CA LEU A 94 -14.32 7.66 -1.33
C LEU A 94 -15.76 7.59 -0.80
N PRO A 95 -16.16 8.53 0.07
CA PRO A 95 -17.54 8.62 0.56
C PRO A 95 -18.44 9.21 -0.52
N LEU A 96 -19.05 8.36 -1.33
CA LEU A 96 -20.01 8.77 -2.36
C LEU A 96 -21.42 8.85 -1.77
N PRO A 97 -22.36 9.64 -2.38
CA PRO A 97 -23.71 9.79 -1.86
C PRO A 97 -24.50 8.49 -1.68
N ALA A 98 -24.25 7.48 -2.52
CA ALA A 98 -24.98 6.22 -2.53
C ALA A 98 -24.19 5.04 -1.93
N ALA A 99 -22.89 5.16 -1.78
CA ALA A 99 -22.03 4.07 -1.31
C ALA A 99 -20.65 4.60 -0.88
N THR A 100 -20.05 3.97 0.10
CA THR A 100 -18.65 4.20 0.45
C THR A 100 -17.77 3.22 -0.32
N VAL A 101 -16.85 3.74 -1.13
CA VAL A 101 -15.88 2.95 -1.89
C VAL A 101 -14.53 3.02 -1.18
N LEU A 102 -13.88 1.88 -0.98
CA LEU A 102 -12.52 1.80 -0.47
C LEU A 102 -11.61 1.10 -1.49
N VAL A 103 -10.58 1.82 -1.93
CA VAL A 103 -9.44 1.21 -2.62
C VAL A 103 -8.56 0.59 -1.54
N ALA A 104 -8.73 -0.71 -1.29
CA ALA A 104 -8.16 -1.39 -0.13
C ALA A 104 -6.70 -1.84 -0.33
N GLY A 105 -6.19 -1.85 -1.57
CA GLY A 105 -4.88 -2.43 -1.84
C GLY A 105 -4.78 -3.88 -1.36
N ASP A 106 -3.61 -4.27 -0.87
CA ASP A 106 -3.39 -5.65 -0.40
C ASP A 106 -4.00 -5.95 0.98
N ALA A 107 -4.58 -4.96 1.67
CA ALA A 107 -5.36 -5.23 2.88
C ALA A 107 -6.58 -6.13 2.59
N VAL A 108 -7.17 -6.00 1.38
CA VAL A 108 -8.12 -6.96 0.80
C VAL A 108 -7.60 -7.35 -0.57
N ALA A 109 -6.84 -8.43 -0.65
CA ALA A 109 -6.10 -8.76 -1.86
C ALA A 109 -6.99 -9.22 -3.01
N THR A 110 -7.89 -10.17 -2.78
CA THR A 110 -8.83 -10.74 -3.78
C THR A 110 -10.18 -11.07 -3.17
N HIS A 111 -11.15 -11.38 -4.02
CA HIS A 111 -12.46 -11.88 -3.60
C HIS A 111 -12.37 -13.18 -2.78
N GLU A 112 -11.45 -14.07 -3.10
CA GLU A 112 -11.26 -15.32 -2.35
C GLU A 112 -10.76 -15.04 -0.93
N HIS A 113 -9.82 -14.09 -0.76
CA HIS A 113 -9.35 -13.66 0.56
C HIS A 113 -10.49 -13.07 1.37
N LEU A 114 -11.31 -12.21 0.76
CA LEU A 114 -12.49 -11.65 1.40
C LEU A 114 -13.47 -12.74 1.84
N SER A 115 -13.82 -13.66 0.93
CA SER A 115 -14.78 -14.74 1.20
C SER A 115 -14.28 -15.72 2.27
N ALA A 116 -12.98 -15.95 2.33
CA ALA A 116 -12.35 -16.81 3.32
C ALA A 116 -12.07 -16.11 4.67
N GLY A 117 -12.27 -14.79 4.76
CA GLY A 117 -11.91 -14.00 5.95
C GLY A 117 -10.40 -14.02 6.24
N LYS A 118 -9.55 -14.05 5.20
CA LYS A 118 -8.11 -14.22 5.33
C LYS A 118 -7.36 -13.06 4.70
N VAL A 119 -6.26 -12.68 5.32
CA VAL A 119 -5.29 -11.76 4.73
C VAL A 119 -4.30 -12.51 3.84
N ILE A 120 -3.69 -11.77 2.90
CA ILE A 120 -2.61 -12.30 2.06
C ILE A 120 -1.40 -12.72 2.92
N SER A 121 -0.57 -13.60 2.39
CA SER A 121 0.70 -14.00 3.00
C SER A 121 1.82 -13.96 1.95
N PRO A 122 3.06 -13.58 2.32
CA PRO A 122 3.48 -13.11 3.65
C PRO A 122 3.06 -11.67 3.96
N VAL A 123 3.01 -11.30 5.24
CA VAL A 123 2.72 -9.94 5.73
C VAL A 123 3.79 -9.48 6.71
N PHE A 124 3.93 -8.16 6.86
CA PHE A 124 4.84 -7.54 7.82
C PHE A 124 4.39 -7.80 9.28
N ASN A 125 3.10 -7.61 9.56
CA ASN A 125 2.50 -7.87 10.87
C ASN A 125 1.10 -8.45 10.68
N LEU A 126 0.90 -9.69 11.11
CA LEU A 126 -0.35 -10.42 10.90
C LEU A 126 -1.52 -9.81 11.67
N GLU A 127 -1.32 -9.40 12.91
CA GLU A 127 -2.38 -8.83 13.74
C GLU A 127 -2.89 -7.51 13.14
N GLN A 128 -1.97 -6.60 12.78
CA GLN A 128 -2.33 -5.37 12.09
C GLN A 128 -3.01 -5.61 10.74
N ALA A 129 -2.53 -6.58 9.96
CA ALA A 129 -3.14 -6.90 8.68
C ALA A 129 -4.57 -7.42 8.84
N GLN A 130 -4.83 -8.23 9.88
CA GLN A 130 -6.17 -8.71 10.19
C GLN A 130 -7.08 -7.59 10.70
N GLU A 131 -6.56 -6.63 11.44
CA GLU A 131 -7.30 -5.46 11.90
C GLU A 131 -7.67 -4.55 10.72
N SER A 132 -6.71 -4.21 9.87
CA SER A 132 -6.93 -3.44 8.64
C SER A 132 -7.94 -4.13 7.70
N PHE A 133 -7.89 -5.45 7.58
CA PHE A 133 -8.86 -6.22 6.82
C PHE A 133 -10.28 -6.07 7.40
N ARG A 134 -10.45 -6.15 8.73
CA ARG A 134 -11.74 -5.96 9.39
C ARG A 134 -12.27 -4.55 9.21
N GLU A 135 -11.43 -3.53 9.41
CA GLU A 135 -11.81 -2.12 9.21
C GLU A 135 -12.25 -1.86 7.76
N ALA A 136 -11.53 -2.42 6.77
CA ALA A 136 -11.90 -2.30 5.37
C ALA A 136 -13.29 -2.86 5.08
N ILE A 137 -13.63 -4.02 5.66
CA ILE A 137 -14.95 -4.65 5.51
C ILE A 137 -16.04 -3.84 6.23
N GLU A 138 -15.74 -3.30 7.39
CA GLU A 138 -16.71 -2.54 8.18
C GLU A 138 -17.07 -1.20 7.54
N ILE A 139 -16.14 -0.52 6.89
CA ILE A 139 -16.37 0.83 6.38
C ILE A 139 -16.91 0.86 4.94
N ALA A 140 -16.54 -0.07 4.08
CA ALA A 140 -16.80 0.01 2.66
C ALA A 140 -18.04 -0.77 2.21
N ASP A 141 -18.87 -0.14 1.37
CA ASP A 141 -19.93 -0.83 0.62
C ASP A 141 -19.36 -1.48 -0.65
N VAL A 142 -18.32 -0.88 -1.23
CA VAL A 142 -17.59 -1.39 -2.39
C VAL A 142 -16.10 -1.44 -2.06
N LEU A 143 -15.47 -2.59 -2.29
CA LEU A 143 -14.05 -2.81 -2.10
C LEU A 143 -13.35 -2.93 -3.46
N VAL A 144 -12.36 -2.09 -3.71
CA VAL A 144 -11.43 -2.24 -4.83
C VAL A 144 -10.23 -3.04 -4.33
N CYS A 145 -10.21 -4.32 -4.66
CA CYS A 145 -9.20 -5.26 -4.20
C CYS A 145 -7.82 -4.96 -4.82
N GLY A 146 -6.76 -5.29 -4.09
CA GLY A 146 -5.41 -5.01 -4.55
C GLY A 146 -4.96 -5.83 -5.76
N ARG A 147 -5.50 -7.02 -5.95
CA ARG A 147 -5.11 -7.98 -7.00
C ARG A 147 -6.32 -8.57 -7.73
N ASP A 148 -7.47 -7.90 -7.67
CA ASP A 148 -8.71 -8.33 -8.25
C ASP A 148 -9.58 -7.12 -8.61
N ASN A 149 -10.79 -7.35 -9.13
CA ASN A 149 -11.77 -6.33 -9.47
C ASN A 149 -12.38 -5.66 -8.25
N ALA A 150 -13.10 -4.57 -8.50
CA ALA A 150 -14.00 -4.00 -7.50
C ALA A 150 -15.19 -4.94 -7.25
N ILE A 151 -15.54 -5.10 -6.00
CA ILE A 151 -16.62 -6.01 -5.55
C ILE A 151 -17.55 -5.30 -4.59
N LEU A 152 -18.83 -5.63 -4.64
CA LEU A 152 -19.77 -5.27 -3.58
C LEU A 152 -19.42 -6.05 -2.31
N ASN A 153 -19.38 -5.36 -1.20
CA ASN A 153 -19.07 -5.97 0.09
C ASN A 153 -20.23 -6.85 0.56
N PRO A 154 -20.09 -8.17 0.60
CA PRO A 154 -21.19 -9.06 0.96
C PRO A 154 -21.57 -8.97 2.45
N MET A 155 -20.72 -8.37 3.29
CA MET A 155 -20.91 -8.23 4.73
C MET A 155 -21.72 -6.98 5.12
N ARG A 156 -22.00 -6.10 4.16
CA ARG A 156 -22.76 -4.85 4.37
C ARG A 156 -24.10 -4.83 3.63
N ARG A 157 -24.74 -5.95 3.52
CA ARG A 157 -26.10 -6.05 2.96
C ARG A 157 -27.17 -5.79 4.02
#